data_721bb7d164483651adb761f4c1f7966e
#
_entry.id   721bb7d164483651adb761f4c1f7966e
#
_cell.length_a   1.000
_cell.length_b   1.000
_cell.length_c   1.000
_cell.angle_alpha   90.00
_cell.angle_beta   90.00
_cell.angle_gamma   90.00
#
_symmetry.space_group_name_H-M   'P 1'
#
loop_
_entity.id
_entity.type
_entity.pdbx_description
1 polymer ?
#
loop_
_entity_poly.entity_id
_entity_poly.type
_entity_poly.pdbx_seq_one_letter_code
_entity_poly.pdbx_strand_id
1 'polypeptide(L)'
;MAPQDRLTQVSAHLNYPQGMLAGQVAIITGSGQGIGAEAARLFANEGAKVVVADLDSSKAEAVAKAINDASPGRAIAVAGDVQDGAYLKRLVQRAAEFGNGKIHIIVNNAGFTWDGVIHKLTEKQWDTIIAVHATAPFKLVQAAAPYFRVKDGEPRIIVNISSTSGIHGNAESMGKEKVLTTHFLSGQANYAVGKAGMVGLTKTIAKEWGPKFGVRANTIAFGFVLTRLTQAKETGAFITTPDGEKVALGIPGSQLPTQTKESQEAYADIPLRRAASATEAARSILGVCSPLFSYVNGQTIMVTGGRNM
;
A
#
# COMPACT_ATOMS: atom_id res chain seq x y z
N MET A 1 -16.98 -25.98 31.79
CA MET A 1 -17.37 -24.82 30.98
C MET A 1 -18.12 -25.36 29.78
N ALA A 2 -19.37 -24.96 29.60
CA ALA A 2 -20.16 -25.43 28.46
C ALA A 2 -19.55 -24.93 27.12
N PRO A 3 -19.71 -25.66 25.98
CA PRO A 3 -19.20 -25.23 24.68
C PRO A 3 -19.70 -23.85 24.27
N GLN A 4 -20.92 -23.47 24.66
CA GLN A 4 -21.48 -22.13 24.44
C GLN A 4 -20.74 -21.03 25.19
N ASP A 5 -20.27 -21.31 26.44
CA ASP A 5 -19.48 -20.32 27.20
C ASP A 5 -18.12 -20.05 26.56
N ARG A 6 -17.54 -21.10 25.98
CA ARG A 6 -16.24 -20.95 25.26
C ARG A 6 -16.39 -20.19 23.95
N LEU A 7 -17.46 -20.41 23.19
CA LEU A 7 -17.75 -19.64 21.98
C LEU A 7 -18.03 -18.16 22.31
N THR A 8 -18.78 -17.90 23.36
CA THR A 8 -19.06 -16.55 23.84
C THR A 8 -17.76 -15.85 24.32
N GLN A 9 -16.91 -16.58 25.03
CA GLN A 9 -15.62 -16.05 25.46
C GLN A 9 -14.68 -15.74 24.28
N VAL A 10 -14.59 -16.67 23.30
CA VAL A 10 -13.78 -16.45 22.08
C VAL A 10 -14.36 -15.32 21.24
N SER A 11 -15.70 -15.25 21.09
CA SER A 11 -16.33 -14.15 20.36
C SER A 11 -16.15 -12.81 21.05
N ALA A 12 -16.13 -12.75 22.39
CA ALA A 12 -15.85 -11.53 23.15
C ALA A 12 -14.41 -11.04 22.93
N HIS A 13 -13.43 -11.94 22.81
CA HIS A 13 -12.05 -11.60 22.49
C HIS A 13 -11.83 -11.16 21.04
N LEU A 14 -12.68 -11.63 20.11
CA LEU A 14 -12.62 -11.31 18.68
C LEU A 14 -13.77 -10.37 18.25
N ASN A 15 -14.60 -9.93 19.19
CA ASN A 15 -15.79 -9.15 18.89
C ASN A 15 -15.44 -7.66 18.82
N TYR A 16 -15.42 -7.15 17.59
CA TYR A 16 -15.30 -5.73 17.31
C TYR A 16 -16.64 -5.24 16.70
N PRO A 17 -17.70 -5.02 17.49
CA PRO A 17 -19.04 -4.76 16.98
C PRO A 17 -19.15 -3.47 16.15
N GLN A 18 -18.20 -2.57 16.29
CA GLN A 18 -18.08 -1.34 15.49
C GLN A 18 -16.96 -1.42 14.45
N GLY A 19 -16.35 -2.59 14.27
CA GLY A 19 -15.19 -2.84 13.40
C GLY A 19 -13.84 -2.76 14.11
N MET A 20 -12.85 -3.45 13.54
CA MET A 20 -11.48 -3.57 14.10
C MET A 20 -10.73 -2.24 14.18
N LEU A 21 -11.13 -1.24 13.41
CA LEU A 21 -10.52 0.09 13.33
C LEU A 21 -11.46 1.19 13.83
N ALA A 22 -12.49 0.82 14.61
CA ALA A 22 -13.49 1.79 15.11
C ALA A 22 -12.83 2.94 15.87
N GLY A 23 -13.21 4.18 15.52
CA GLY A 23 -12.68 5.40 16.13
C GLY A 23 -11.31 5.83 15.63
N GLN A 24 -10.63 5.03 14.80
CA GLN A 24 -9.32 5.37 14.27
C GLN A 24 -9.42 6.25 13.01
N VAL A 25 -8.37 7.02 12.76
CA VAL A 25 -8.22 7.89 11.57
C VAL A 25 -7.03 7.39 10.77
N ALA A 26 -7.25 7.08 9.50
CA ALA A 26 -6.25 6.52 8.60
C ALA A 26 -5.97 7.46 7.43
N ILE A 27 -4.70 7.72 7.14
CA ILE A 27 -4.23 8.30 5.87
C ILE A 27 -3.76 7.16 4.98
N ILE A 28 -4.30 7.07 3.77
CA ILE A 28 -3.87 6.08 2.78
C ILE A 28 -3.45 6.83 1.51
N THR A 29 -2.17 6.80 1.16
CA THR A 29 -1.67 7.46 -0.05
C THR A 29 -1.84 6.56 -1.28
N GLY A 30 -2.11 7.16 -2.46
CA GLY A 30 -2.40 6.41 -3.68
C GLY A 30 -3.69 5.61 -3.57
N SER A 31 -4.72 6.17 -2.93
CA SER A 31 -5.96 5.47 -2.61
C SER A 31 -7.15 5.85 -3.50
N GLY A 32 -6.91 6.54 -4.61
CA GLY A 32 -7.92 6.77 -5.65
C GLY A 32 -8.22 5.54 -6.50
N GLN A 33 -7.39 4.48 -6.44
CA GLN A 33 -7.58 3.25 -7.22
C GLN A 33 -6.77 2.08 -6.67
N GLY A 34 -6.99 0.87 -7.24
CA GLY A 34 -6.21 -0.34 -6.95
C GLY A 34 -6.21 -0.74 -5.47
N ILE A 35 -5.04 -1.16 -4.97
CA ILE A 35 -4.87 -1.65 -3.59
C ILE A 35 -5.26 -0.57 -2.57
N GLY A 36 -4.85 0.68 -2.81
CA GLY A 36 -5.14 1.78 -1.89
C GLY A 36 -6.63 2.08 -1.77
N ALA A 37 -7.39 2.05 -2.88
CA ALA A 37 -8.84 2.26 -2.86
C ALA A 37 -9.57 1.12 -2.15
N GLU A 38 -9.16 -0.14 -2.38
CA GLU A 38 -9.71 -1.29 -1.66
C GLU A 38 -9.39 -1.22 -0.16
N ALA A 39 -8.17 -0.82 0.21
CA ALA A 39 -7.81 -0.61 1.62
C ALA A 39 -8.66 0.50 2.25
N ALA A 40 -8.90 1.61 1.54
CA ALA A 40 -9.74 2.70 2.02
C ALA A 40 -11.17 2.23 2.31
N ARG A 41 -11.77 1.45 1.40
CA ARG A 41 -13.13 0.87 1.60
C ARG A 41 -13.16 -0.11 2.78
N LEU A 42 -12.18 -1.01 2.86
CA LEU A 42 -12.12 -1.99 3.95
C LEU A 42 -11.93 -1.30 5.31
N PHE A 43 -11.07 -0.28 5.39
CA PHE A 43 -10.84 0.45 6.64
C PHE A 43 -12.09 1.19 7.10
N ALA A 44 -12.82 1.81 6.16
CA ALA A 44 -14.08 2.47 6.47
C ALA A 44 -15.15 1.47 6.95
N ASN A 45 -15.23 0.28 6.32
CA ASN A 45 -16.13 -0.80 6.74
C ASN A 45 -15.79 -1.33 8.14
N GLU A 46 -14.50 -1.27 8.53
CA GLU A 46 -14.01 -1.61 9.86
C GLU A 46 -14.06 -0.44 10.86
N GLY A 47 -14.81 0.61 10.53
CA GLY A 47 -15.13 1.70 11.44
C GLY A 47 -14.13 2.85 11.48
N ALA A 48 -13.09 2.84 10.65
CA ALA A 48 -12.16 3.98 10.58
C ALA A 48 -12.76 5.18 9.85
N LYS A 49 -12.27 6.38 10.19
CA LYS A 49 -12.31 7.55 9.31
C LYS A 49 -11.12 7.49 8.36
N VAL A 50 -11.36 7.65 7.06
CA VAL A 50 -10.32 7.45 6.04
C VAL A 50 -10.07 8.73 5.25
N VAL A 51 -8.82 9.13 5.17
CA VAL A 51 -8.35 10.19 4.28
C VAL A 51 -7.84 9.53 2.99
N VAL A 52 -8.62 9.68 1.93
CA VAL A 52 -8.30 9.19 0.59
C VAL A 52 -7.36 10.21 -0.06
N ALA A 53 -6.08 9.88 -0.13
CA ALA A 53 -5.04 10.75 -0.69
C ALA A 53 -4.55 10.20 -2.03
N ASP A 54 -4.69 10.97 -3.10
CA ASP A 54 -4.24 10.59 -4.45
C ASP A 54 -3.81 11.83 -5.24
N LEU A 55 -2.98 11.62 -6.26
CA LEU A 55 -2.61 12.67 -7.21
C LEU A 55 -3.82 13.10 -8.06
N ASP A 56 -4.68 12.13 -8.41
CA ASP A 56 -5.88 12.30 -9.22
C ASP A 56 -7.07 12.66 -8.31
N SER A 57 -7.47 13.94 -8.32
CA SER A 57 -8.57 14.45 -7.51
C SER A 57 -9.89 13.73 -7.78
N SER A 58 -10.21 13.50 -9.05
CA SER A 58 -11.47 12.88 -9.45
C SER A 58 -11.60 11.45 -8.93
N LYS A 59 -10.51 10.69 -8.94
CA LYS A 59 -10.48 9.33 -8.39
C LYS A 59 -10.55 9.32 -6.86
N ALA A 60 -9.80 10.23 -6.20
CA ALA A 60 -9.87 10.35 -4.75
C ALA A 60 -11.29 10.70 -4.28
N GLU A 61 -11.94 11.66 -4.93
CA GLU A 61 -13.31 12.07 -4.65
C GLU A 61 -14.33 10.96 -4.92
N ALA A 62 -14.17 10.21 -6.02
CA ALA A 62 -15.04 9.08 -6.33
C ALA A 62 -14.96 7.97 -5.25
N VAL A 63 -13.76 7.66 -4.76
CA VAL A 63 -13.59 6.67 -3.68
C VAL A 63 -14.17 7.18 -2.37
N ALA A 64 -13.89 8.43 -1.99
CA ALA A 64 -14.43 9.02 -0.77
C ALA A 64 -15.97 9.11 -0.81
N LYS A 65 -16.53 9.49 -1.97
CA LYS A 65 -17.99 9.49 -2.18
C LYS A 65 -18.58 8.10 -2.02
N ALA A 66 -18.02 7.08 -2.67
CA ALA A 66 -18.52 5.71 -2.58
C ALA A 66 -18.48 5.17 -1.15
N ILE A 67 -17.46 5.53 -0.35
CA ILE A 67 -17.39 5.21 1.07
C ILE A 67 -18.52 5.93 1.85
N ASN A 68 -18.72 7.22 1.60
CA ASN A 68 -19.72 8.01 2.32
C ASN A 68 -21.16 7.65 1.92
N ASP A 69 -21.39 7.18 0.70
CA ASP A 69 -22.69 6.67 0.27
C ASP A 69 -23.08 5.41 1.09
N ALA A 70 -22.11 4.57 1.44
CA ALA A 70 -22.32 3.38 2.27
C ALA A 70 -22.27 3.69 3.77
N SER A 71 -21.45 4.64 4.20
CA SER A 71 -21.20 4.98 5.61
C SER A 71 -20.92 6.49 5.74
N PRO A 72 -21.93 7.31 5.95
CA PRO A 72 -21.80 8.77 5.95
C PRO A 72 -20.76 9.30 6.92
N GLY A 73 -19.93 10.27 6.46
CA GLY A 73 -18.91 10.93 7.27
C GLY A 73 -17.67 10.08 7.57
N ARG A 74 -17.47 8.97 6.85
CA ARG A 74 -16.33 8.06 7.03
C ARG A 74 -15.12 8.38 6.17
N ALA A 75 -15.26 9.21 5.12
CA ALA A 75 -14.13 9.51 4.25
C ALA A 75 -14.09 10.99 3.83
N ILE A 76 -12.88 11.49 3.63
CA ILE A 76 -12.58 12.73 2.91
C ILE A 76 -11.55 12.47 1.83
N ALA A 77 -11.63 13.20 0.72
CA ALA A 77 -10.60 13.23 -0.31
C ALA A 77 -9.64 14.40 -0.07
N VAL A 78 -8.33 14.14 -0.20
CA VAL A 78 -7.28 15.17 -0.16
C VAL A 78 -6.34 14.92 -1.31
N ALA A 79 -6.58 15.58 -2.43
CA ALA A 79 -5.77 15.41 -3.64
C ALA A 79 -4.48 16.22 -3.61
N GLY A 80 -3.43 15.65 -4.22
CA GLY A 80 -2.12 16.29 -4.42
C GLY A 80 -0.98 15.32 -4.60
N ASP A 81 0.19 15.89 -4.89
CA ASP A 81 1.41 15.13 -5.15
C ASP A 81 2.18 14.84 -3.85
N VAL A 82 2.43 13.58 -3.57
CA VAL A 82 3.22 13.15 -2.41
C VAL A 82 4.68 13.63 -2.45
N GLN A 83 5.18 14.06 -3.60
CA GLN A 83 6.51 14.66 -3.73
C GLN A 83 6.55 16.10 -3.20
N ASP A 84 5.40 16.80 -3.18
CA ASP A 84 5.28 18.15 -2.65
C ASP A 84 5.19 18.15 -1.11
N GLY A 85 6.20 18.71 -0.46
CA GLY A 85 6.23 18.82 1.00
C GLY A 85 5.13 19.71 1.59
N ALA A 86 4.65 20.73 0.84
CA ALA A 86 3.54 21.57 1.26
C ALA A 86 2.22 20.77 1.23
N TYR A 87 2.03 19.95 0.19
CA TYR A 87 0.90 19.02 0.14
C TYR A 87 0.91 18.05 1.32
N LEU A 88 2.04 17.43 1.62
CA LEU A 88 2.11 16.47 2.74
C LEU A 88 1.75 17.10 4.09
N LYS A 89 2.18 18.34 4.34
CA LYS A 89 1.77 19.10 5.53
C LYS A 89 0.27 19.36 5.55
N ARG A 90 -0.30 19.79 4.43
CA ARG A 90 -1.75 20.00 4.27
C ARG A 90 -2.54 18.69 4.45
N LEU A 91 -2.04 17.57 3.88
CA LEU A 91 -2.65 16.25 4.05
C LEU A 91 -2.76 15.84 5.52
N VAL A 92 -1.67 15.99 6.27
CA VAL A 92 -1.64 15.72 7.71
C VAL A 92 -2.58 16.64 8.49
N GLN A 93 -2.58 17.92 8.17
CA GLN A 93 -3.49 18.88 8.81
C GLN A 93 -4.96 18.51 8.57
N ARG A 94 -5.34 18.25 7.33
CA ARG A 94 -6.71 17.84 6.96
C ARG A 94 -7.11 16.52 7.64
N ALA A 95 -6.18 15.58 7.76
CA ALA A 95 -6.44 14.33 8.48
C ALA A 95 -6.66 14.56 9.97
N ALA A 96 -5.87 15.41 10.59
CA ALA A 96 -6.03 15.75 11.99
C ALA A 96 -7.36 16.50 12.26
N GLU A 97 -7.71 17.47 11.42
CA GLU A 97 -9.01 18.16 11.50
C GLU A 97 -10.17 17.17 11.40
N PHE A 98 -10.15 16.27 10.41
CA PHE A 98 -11.14 15.23 10.22
C PHE A 98 -11.20 14.24 11.39
N GLY A 99 -10.06 14.00 12.04
CA GLY A 99 -9.88 13.09 13.16
C GLY A 99 -10.06 13.76 14.55
N ASN A 100 -10.57 14.98 14.64
CA ASN A 100 -10.68 15.71 15.89
C ASN A 100 -9.34 15.81 16.66
N GLY A 101 -8.27 16.12 15.94
CA GLY A 101 -6.92 16.26 16.47
C GLY A 101 -6.11 14.94 16.51
N LYS A 102 -6.62 13.83 15.97
CA LYS A 102 -5.97 12.52 16.04
C LYS A 102 -5.69 11.93 14.65
N ILE A 103 -4.58 11.21 14.54
CA ILE A 103 -4.22 10.36 13.41
C ILE A 103 -3.64 9.06 13.98
N HIS A 104 -4.15 7.93 13.54
CA HIS A 104 -3.81 6.62 14.10
C HIS A 104 -3.04 5.73 13.13
N ILE A 105 -3.36 5.84 11.84
CA ILE A 105 -2.80 4.95 10.83
C ILE A 105 -2.27 5.77 9.65
N ILE A 106 -1.07 5.41 9.19
CA ILE A 106 -0.54 5.84 7.89
C ILE A 106 -0.24 4.60 7.07
N VAL A 107 -0.80 4.55 5.86
CA VAL A 107 -0.44 3.56 4.84
C VAL A 107 0.26 4.28 3.69
N ASN A 108 1.59 4.15 3.63
CA ASN A 108 2.41 4.64 2.53
C ASN A 108 2.29 3.67 1.35
N ASN A 109 1.24 3.85 0.54
CA ASN A 109 0.92 2.98 -0.58
C ASN A 109 1.15 3.64 -1.95
N ALA A 110 1.15 4.97 -2.04
CA ALA A 110 1.37 5.69 -3.30
C ALA A 110 2.63 5.18 -4.03
N GLY A 111 2.50 4.96 -5.33
CA GLY A 111 3.62 4.52 -6.11
C GLY A 111 3.26 4.09 -7.53
N PHE A 112 4.27 4.09 -8.38
CA PHE A 112 4.22 3.62 -9.75
C PHE A 112 5.62 3.13 -10.16
N THR A 113 5.73 2.54 -11.35
CA THR A 113 7.01 2.13 -11.91
C THR A 113 7.37 2.99 -13.10
N TRP A 114 8.64 3.33 -13.23
CA TRP A 114 9.21 3.98 -14.39
C TRP A 114 10.50 3.27 -14.74
N ASP A 115 10.30 2.12 -15.35
CA ASP A 115 11.32 1.10 -15.51
C ASP A 115 12.35 1.45 -16.59
N GLY A 116 13.54 0.90 -16.46
CA GLY A 116 14.63 1.01 -17.42
C GLY A 116 15.79 0.09 -17.03
N VAL A 117 16.50 -0.46 -18.02
CA VAL A 117 17.73 -1.21 -17.75
C VAL A 117 18.77 -0.28 -17.13
N ILE A 118 19.54 -0.77 -16.18
CA ILE A 118 20.38 0.03 -15.28
C ILE A 118 21.28 1.04 -16.00
N HIS A 119 21.87 0.67 -17.14
CA HIS A 119 22.77 1.51 -17.92
C HIS A 119 22.08 2.54 -18.85
N LYS A 120 20.74 2.51 -18.93
CA LYS A 120 19.91 3.43 -19.71
C LYS A 120 18.94 4.22 -18.85
N LEU A 121 18.87 3.90 -17.55
CA LEU A 121 17.99 4.58 -16.61
C LEU A 121 18.44 6.04 -16.49
N THR A 122 17.54 6.98 -16.75
CA THR A 122 17.85 8.41 -16.63
C THR A 122 17.82 8.88 -15.18
N GLU A 123 18.54 9.94 -14.85
CA GLU A 123 18.50 10.58 -13.53
C GLU A 123 17.06 10.96 -13.15
N LYS A 124 16.28 11.51 -14.09
CA LYS A 124 14.88 11.86 -13.87
C LYS A 124 14.04 10.65 -13.44
N GLN A 125 14.20 9.49 -14.10
CA GLN A 125 13.50 8.25 -13.71
C GLN A 125 13.93 7.79 -12.32
N TRP A 126 15.23 7.87 -12.04
CA TRP A 126 15.76 7.53 -10.72
C TRP A 126 15.21 8.43 -9.64
N ASP A 127 15.38 9.74 -9.77
CA ASP A 127 14.98 10.72 -8.76
C ASP A 127 13.48 10.70 -8.49
N THR A 128 12.67 10.62 -9.55
CA THR A 128 11.21 10.58 -9.42
C THR A 128 10.75 9.33 -8.64
N ILE A 129 11.29 8.16 -8.96
CA ILE A 129 10.89 6.92 -8.28
C ILE A 129 11.39 6.91 -6.83
N ILE A 130 12.62 7.35 -6.56
CA ILE A 130 13.12 7.50 -5.19
C ILE A 130 12.30 8.53 -4.41
N ALA A 131 11.95 9.66 -5.03
CA ALA A 131 11.13 10.69 -4.39
C ALA A 131 9.77 10.14 -3.94
N VAL A 132 9.09 9.38 -4.80
CA VAL A 132 7.76 8.82 -4.51
C VAL A 132 7.84 7.68 -3.50
N HIS A 133 8.80 6.75 -3.65
CA HIS A 133 8.81 5.50 -2.89
C HIS A 133 9.64 5.53 -1.59
N ALA A 134 10.54 6.51 -1.43
CA ALA A 134 11.38 6.62 -0.24
C ALA A 134 11.24 7.98 0.45
N THR A 135 11.41 9.07 -0.30
CA THR A 135 11.41 10.42 0.28
C THR A 135 10.03 10.85 0.78
N ALA A 136 8.98 10.61 -0.02
CA ALA A 136 7.61 10.98 0.34
C ALA A 136 7.10 10.24 1.59
N PRO A 137 7.25 8.91 1.72
CA PRO A 137 6.93 8.20 2.96
C PRO A 137 7.64 8.75 4.19
N PHE A 138 8.95 9.03 4.08
CA PHE A 138 9.71 9.64 5.17
C PHE A 138 9.13 11.00 5.56
N LYS A 139 8.90 11.90 4.59
CA LYS A 139 8.36 13.24 4.83
C LYS A 139 6.95 13.20 5.42
N LEU A 140 6.08 12.28 4.97
CA LEU A 140 4.75 12.12 5.53
C LEU A 140 4.81 11.69 7.00
N VAL A 141 5.63 10.70 7.32
CA VAL A 141 5.84 10.25 8.71
C VAL A 141 6.42 11.39 9.57
N GLN A 142 7.39 12.14 9.05
CA GLN A 142 7.96 13.30 9.73
C GLN A 142 6.90 14.38 10.00
N ALA A 143 6.07 14.72 9.03
CA ALA A 143 5.00 15.69 9.20
C ALA A 143 3.93 15.23 10.22
N ALA A 144 3.64 13.92 10.27
CA ALA A 144 2.68 13.34 11.18
C ALA A 144 3.23 13.08 12.60
N ALA A 145 4.53 13.28 12.84
CA ALA A 145 5.17 13.01 14.13
C ALA A 145 4.44 13.59 15.36
N PRO A 146 3.86 14.81 15.34
CA PRO A 146 3.11 15.33 16.48
C PRO A 146 1.89 14.49 16.88
N TYR A 147 1.30 13.74 15.94
CA TYR A 147 0.11 12.91 16.17
C TYR A 147 0.45 11.45 16.50
N PHE A 148 1.68 11.03 16.25
CA PHE A 148 2.17 9.67 16.52
C PHE A 148 3.01 9.57 17.78
N ARG A 149 3.74 10.64 18.13
CA ARG A 149 4.61 10.68 19.32
C ARG A 149 3.85 11.17 20.54
N VAL A 150 2.70 10.58 20.80
CA VAL A 150 1.79 10.90 21.92
C VAL A 150 1.69 9.72 22.88
N LYS A 151 1.25 9.98 24.11
CA LYS A 151 1.11 8.97 25.18
C LYS A 151 -0.33 8.91 25.69
N ASP A 152 -1.27 8.79 24.76
CA ASP A 152 -2.71 8.72 25.05
C ASP A 152 -3.24 7.28 25.18
N GLY A 153 -2.36 6.28 25.04
CA GLY A 153 -2.73 4.86 25.12
C GLY A 153 -3.42 4.29 23.89
N GLU A 154 -3.66 5.11 22.88
CA GLU A 154 -4.30 4.67 21.63
C GLU A 154 -3.29 4.07 20.65
N PRO A 155 -3.67 3.07 19.85
CA PRO A 155 -2.75 2.44 18.89
C PRO A 155 -2.34 3.43 17.78
N ARG A 156 -1.08 3.39 17.40
CA ARG A 156 -0.51 4.13 16.27
C ARG A 156 0.26 3.18 15.37
N ILE A 157 -0.07 3.21 14.08
CA ILE A 157 0.43 2.21 13.14
C ILE A 157 0.87 2.87 11.85
N ILE A 158 2.06 2.50 11.37
CA ILE A 158 2.58 2.90 10.07
C ILE A 158 2.82 1.64 9.25
N VAL A 159 2.23 1.57 8.07
CA VAL A 159 2.46 0.48 7.11
C VAL A 159 3.10 1.06 5.86
N ASN A 160 4.27 0.56 5.54
CA ASN A 160 5.01 0.92 4.33
C ASN A 160 4.85 -0.18 3.28
N ILE A 161 4.30 0.16 2.12
CA ILE A 161 4.12 -0.81 1.04
C ILE A 161 5.41 -0.95 0.24
N SER A 162 5.98 -2.15 0.31
CA SER A 162 7.14 -2.59 -0.46
C SER A 162 6.71 -3.56 -1.59
N SER A 163 7.67 -4.26 -2.13
CA SER A 163 7.50 -5.22 -3.21
C SER A 163 8.56 -6.31 -3.08
N THR A 164 8.31 -7.49 -3.67
CA THR A 164 9.36 -8.50 -3.89
C THR A 164 10.56 -7.93 -4.63
N SER A 165 10.37 -6.94 -5.51
CA SER A 165 11.47 -6.24 -6.18
C SER A 165 12.41 -5.53 -5.19
N GLY A 166 11.89 -5.01 -4.07
CA GLY A 166 12.71 -4.40 -3.02
C GLY A 166 13.44 -5.39 -2.11
N ILE A 167 13.06 -6.66 -2.14
CA ILE A 167 13.67 -7.72 -1.31
C ILE A 167 14.68 -8.53 -2.11
N HIS A 168 14.35 -8.88 -3.35
CA HIS A 168 15.13 -9.78 -4.19
C HIS A 168 15.77 -9.10 -5.40
N GLY A 169 15.48 -7.81 -5.61
CA GLY A 169 15.78 -7.14 -6.87
C GLY A 169 14.81 -7.57 -7.97
N ASN A 170 14.88 -6.91 -9.10
CA ASN A 170 14.12 -7.26 -10.30
C ASN A 170 14.96 -6.93 -11.54
N ALA A 171 15.47 -7.97 -12.21
CA ALA A 171 16.21 -7.85 -13.44
C ALA A 171 15.28 -8.00 -14.66
N GLU A 172 15.77 -7.64 -15.83
CA GLU A 172 15.12 -7.93 -17.09
C GLU A 172 15.01 -9.46 -17.27
N SER A 173 13.79 -9.98 -17.36
CA SER A 173 13.57 -11.40 -17.64
C SER A 173 13.73 -11.64 -19.14
N MET A 174 14.91 -12.10 -19.58
CA MET A 174 15.09 -12.65 -20.92
C MET A 174 14.61 -14.10 -20.91
N GLY A 175 13.35 -14.33 -21.22
CA GLY A 175 12.80 -15.67 -21.39
C GLY A 175 13.48 -16.37 -22.59
N LYS A 176 14.19 -17.46 -22.33
CA LYS A 176 14.83 -18.30 -23.36
C LYS A 176 13.89 -19.30 -24.03
N GLU A 177 12.62 -19.34 -23.70
CA GLU A 177 11.65 -20.21 -24.38
C GLU A 177 10.35 -19.48 -24.68
N LYS A 178 9.83 -19.74 -25.89
CA LYS A 178 8.52 -19.28 -26.39
C LYS A 178 7.37 -19.95 -25.62
N VAL A 179 7.26 -19.72 -24.32
CA VAL A 179 6.03 -19.95 -23.59
C VAL A 179 5.34 -18.59 -23.45
N LEU A 180 4.06 -18.56 -23.67
CA LEU A 180 3.13 -17.42 -23.86
C LEU A 180 3.16 -16.30 -22.80
N THR A 181 4.23 -16.14 -22.02
CA THR A 181 4.39 -15.18 -20.95
C THR A 181 5.74 -14.46 -21.01
N THR A 182 6.01 -13.80 -22.13
CA THR A 182 7.12 -12.84 -22.18
C THR A 182 6.75 -11.58 -21.40
N HIS A 183 6.88 -11.67 -20.10
CA HIS A 183 6.89 -10.47 -19.27
C HIS A 183 8.27 -9.83 -19.45
N PHE A 184 8.39 -8.95 -20.42
CA PHE A 184 9.51 -8.03 -20.52
C PHE A 184 9.39 -7.01 -19.38
N LEU A 185 9.81 -7.39 -18.19
CA LEU A 185 10.07 -6.42 -17.14
C LEU A 185 11.41 -5.78 -17.49
N SER A 186 11.38 -4.55 -17.99
CA SER A 186 12.58 -3.74 -18.03
C SER A 186 13.11 -3.58 -16.60
N GLY A 187 14.45 -3.59 -16.41
CA GLY A 187 15.07 -3.53 -15.09
C GLY A 187 14.47 -2.44 -14.19
N GLN A 188 14.36 -2.74 -12.90
CA GLN A 188 13.70 -1.90 -11.89
C GLN A 188 14.69 -1.42 -10.82
N ALA A 189 15.89 -1.00 -11.18
CA ALA A 189 16.90 -0.61 -10.19
C ALA A 189 16.42 0.51 -9.24
N ASN A 190 15.79 1.56 -9.77
CA ASN A 190 15.22 2.67 -9.00
C ASN A 190 14.06 2.21 -8.12
N TYR A 191 13.13 1.45 -8.66
CA TYR A 191 11.99 0.93 -7.93
C TYR A 191 12.43 -0.03 -6.81
N ALA A 192 13.35 -0.96 -7.11
CA ALA A 192 13.89 -1.90 -6.14
C ALA A 192 14.56 -1.17 -4.96
N VAL A 193 15.38 -0.15 -5.22
CA VAL A 193 16.01 0.68 -4.16
C VAL A 193 14.96 1.44 -3.35
N GLY A 194 13.98 2.09 -3.99
CA GLY A 194 12.91 2.78 -3.30
C GLY A 194 12.11 1.83 -2.39
N LYS A 195 11.78 0.63 -2.88
CA LYS A 195 11.03 -0.39 -2.12
C LYS A 195 11.87 -1.07 -1.03
N ALA A 196 13.17 -1.26 -1.23
CA ALA A 196 14.09 -1.73 -0.19
C ALA A 196 14.24 -0.69 0.94
N GLY A 197 14.27 0.60 0.61
CA GLY A 197 14.32 1.69 1.57
C GLY A 197 13.18 1.66 2.58
N MET A 198 12.00 1.15 2.19
CA MET A 198 10.85 1.00 3.10
C MET A 198 11.14 0.06 4.27
N VAL A 199 11.93 -0.98 4.06
CA VAL A 199 12.32 -1.93 5.12
C VAL A 199 13.17 -1.22 6.18
N GLY A 200 14.17 -0.43 5.75
CA GLY A 200 15.03 0.35 6.65
C GLY A 200 14.24 1.39 7.43
N LEU A 201 13.41 2.19 6.74
CA LEU A 201 12.55 3.20 7.35
C LEU A 201 11.62 2.58 8.41
N THR A 202 10.98 1.47 8.08
CA THR A 202 10.09 0.73 9.00
C THR A 202 10.79 0.31 10.29
N LYS A 203 11.97 -0.31 10.17
CA LYS A 203 12.75 -0.77 11.33
C LYS A 203 13.19 0.40 12.21
N THR A 204 13.56 1.52 11.59
CA THR A 204 13.94 2.73 12.31
C THR A 204 12.77 3.30 13.09
N ILE A 205 11.62 3.50 12.47
CA ILE A 205 10.40 3.99 13.14
C ILE A 205 10.03 3.07 14.32
N ALA A 206 10.02 1.76 14.09
CA ALA A 206 9.67 0.77 15.12
C ALA A 206 10.59 0.86 16.34
N LYS A 207 11.90 1.06 16.13
CA LYS A 207 12.90 1.18 17.21
C LYS A 207 12.87 2.53 17.91
N GLU A 208 12.64 3.63 17.17
CA GLU A 208 12.62 4.98 17.74
C GLU A 208 11.30 5.29 18.48
N TRP A 209 10.17 4.94 17.87
CA TRP A 209 8.86 5.36 18.36
C TRP A 209 8.13 4.28 19.16
N GLY A 210 8.48 3.02 18.96
CA GLY A 210 7.89 1.89 19.68
C GLY A 210 8.06 2.00 21.20
N PRO A 211 9.30 2.12 21.74
CA PRO A 211 9.54 2.08 23.18
C PRO A 211 8.88 3.22 23.97
N LYS A 212 8.75 4.39 23.36
CA LYS A 212 8.26 5.59 24.07
C LYS A 212 6.78 5.89 23.83
N PHE A 213 6.26 5.49 22.68
CA PHE A 213 4.93 5.91 22.23
C PHE A 213 4.03 4.74 21.80
N GLY A 214 4.52 3.50 21.84
CA GLY A 214 3.75 2.33 21.44
C GLY A 214 3.47 2.25 19.92
N VAL A 215 4.17 3.04 19.12
CA VAL A 215 3.97 3.05 17.65
C VAL A 215 4.49 1.75 17.06
N ARG A 216 3.65 1.09 16.26
CA ARG A 216 4.05 -0.04 15.44
C ARG A 216 4.31 0.42 14.01
N ALA A 217 5.36 -0.10 13.41
CA ALA A 217 5.64 0.11 12.00
C ALA A 217 5.99 -1.22 11.34
N ASN A 218 5.34 -1.54 10.22
CA ASN A 218 5.61 -2.77 9.48
C ASN A 218 5.67 -2.49 7.98
N THR A 219 6.40 -3.33 7.26
CA THR A 219 6.45 -3.34 5.80
C THR A 219 5.63 -4.51 5.28
N ILE A 220 4.87 -4.29 4.21
CA ILE A 220 4.26 -5.37 3.43
C ILE A 220 4.92 -5.39 2.06
N ALA A 221 5.55 -6.50 1.72
CA ALA A 221 6.17 -6.72 0.41
C ALA A 221 5.24 -7.58 -0.45
N PHE A 222 4.60 -6.94 -1.42
CA PHE A 222 3.71 -7.63 -2.34
C PHE A 222 4.47 -8.33 -3.47
N GLY A 223 3.98 -9.51 -3.83
CA GLY A 223 4.29 -10.19 -5.09
C GLY A 223 3.41 -9.67 -6.23
N PHE A 224 2.89 -10.60 -7.05
CA PHE A 224 2.08 -10.27 -8.21
C PHE A 224 0.62 -10.03 -7.80
N VAL A 225 0.17 -8.78 -7.88
CA VAL A 225 -1.20 -8.35 -7.57
C VAL A 225 -1.82 -7.73 -8.82
N LEU A 226 -3.04 -8.16 -9.17
CA LEU A 226 -3.78 -7.64 -10.33
C LEU A 226 -4.19 -6.18 -10.09
N THR A 227 -3.48 -5.27 -10.74
CA THR A 227 -3.71 -3.83 -10.71
C THR A 227 -3.36 -3.23 -12.08
N ARG A 228 -3.62 -1.94 -12.28
CA ARG A 228 -3.17 -1.26 -13.50
C ARG A 228 -1.65 -1.31 -13.74
N LEU A 229 -0.85 -1.51 -12.66
CA LEU A 229 0.61 -1.63 -12.79
C LEU A 229 1.03 -2.99 -13.37
N THR A 230 0.18 -3.99 -13.31
CA THR A 230 0.42 -5.34 -13.80
C THR A 230 -0.44 -5.71 -15.02
N GLN A 231 -1.36 -4.83 -15.42
CA GLN A 231 -2.11 -4.96 -16.68
C GLN A 231 -1.21 -4.76 -17.90
N ALA A 232 -1.72 -5.12 -19.09
CA ALA A 232 -1.02 -4.86 -20.33
C ALA A 232 -0.76 -3.37 -20.51
N LYS A 233 0.48 -3.00 -20.86
CA LYS A 233 0.85 -1.59 -21.13
C LYS A 233 0.06 -1.02 -22.29
N GLU A 234 -0.34 -1.87 -23.21
CA GLU A 234 -1.14 -1.58 -24.39
C GLU A 234 -2.57 -1.14 -24.06
N THR A 235 -3.04 -1.32 -22.83
CA THR A 235 -4.32 -0.76 -22.35
C THR A 235 -4.32 0.76 -22.27
N GLY A 236 -3.15 1.40 -22.42
CA GLY A 236 -3.00 2.84 -22.45
C GLY A 236 -3.10 3.52 -21.08
N ALA A 237 -3.01 2.76 -19.98
CA ALA A 237 -2.96 3.35 -18.64
C ALA A 237 -1.68 4.16 -18.46
N PHE A 238 -1.80 5.38 -17.93
CA PHE A 238 -0.65 6.24 -17.66
C PHE A 238 -0.83 7.00 -16.34
N ILE A 239 0.28 7.53 -15.85
CA ILE A 239 0.32 8.59 -14.84
C ILE A 239 0.94 9.83 -15.47
N THR A 240 0.43 11.00 -15.11
CA THR A 240 1.06 12.27 -15.49
C THR A 240 1.92 12.74 -14.34
N THR A 241 3.21 12.95 -14.60
CA THR A 241 4.13 13.52 -13.63
C THR A 241 3.83 15.01 -13.40
N PRO A 242 4.30 15.63 -12.31
CA PRO A 242 4.01 17.04 -12.02
C PRO A 242 4.44 18.01 -13.12
N ASP A 243 5.48 17.67 -13.88
CA ASP A 243 5.97 18.43 -15.04
C ASP A 243 5.25 18.10 -16.36
N GLY A 244 4.15 17.31 -16.29
CA GLY A 244 3.26 17.03 -17.42
C GLY A 244 3.67 15.84 -18.28
N GLU A 245 4.74 15.11 -17.97
CA GLU A 245 5.13 13.92 -18.72
C GLU A 245 4.21 12.74 -18.44
N LYS A 246 3.77 12.05 -19.51
CA LYS A 246 2.95 10.84 -19.40
C LYS A 246 3.82 9.61 -19.33
N VAL A 247 3.83 8.96 -18.17
CA VAL A 247 4.52 7.68 -17.94
C VAL A 247 3.52 6.56 -18.13
N ALA A 248 3.71 5.75 -19.16
CA ALA A 248 2.84 4.59 -19.44
C ALA A 248 3.03 3.53 -18.35
N LEU A 249 1.93 3.02 -17.83
CA LEU A 249 1.89 2.01 -16.78
C LEU A 249 1.53 0.64 -17.35
N GLY A 250 1.91 -0.39 -16.63
CA GLY A 250 1.65 -1.77 -17.00
C GLY A 250 2.89 -2.51 -17.51
N ILE A 251 2.70 -3.77 -17.81
CA ILE A 251 3.74 -4.69 -18.30
C ILE A 251 3.53 -4.88 -19.78
N PRO A 252 4.53 -4.61 -20.65
CA PRO A 252 4.41 -4.83 -22.08
C PRO A 252 4.00 -6.26 -22.40
N GLY A 253 3.00 -6.44 -23.29
CA GLY A 253 2.52 -7.75 -23.71
C GLY A 253 1.86 -8.61 -22.63
N SER A 254 1.59 -8.05 -21.44
CA SER A 254 0.90 -8.78 -20.38
C SER A 254 -0.50 -9.18 -20.81
N GLN A 255 -0.72 -10.46 -21.03
CA GLN A 255 -2.05 -11.02 -21.13
C GLN A 255 -2.43 -11.52 -19.73
N LEU A 256 -3.35 -10.79 -19.08
CA LEU A 256 -3.91 -11.27 -17.81
C LEU A 256 -4.76 -12.51 -18.10
N PRO A 257 -4.33 -13.71 -17.69
CA PRO A 257 -5.10 -14.90 -17.99
C PRO A 257 -6.43 -14.83 -17.25
N THR A 258 -7.53 -15.03 -17.95
CA THR A 258 -8.79 -15.46 -17.33
C THR A 258 -8.57 -16.81 -16.64
N GLN A 259 -9.38 -17.18 -15.65
CA GLN A 259 -9.20 -18.40 -14.82
C GLN A 259 -9.37 -19.70 -15.68
N THR A 260 -8.44 -19.98 -16.56
CA THR A 260 -8.35 -21.18 -17.39
C THR A 260 -7.17 -22.04 -16.94
N LYS A 261 -7.10 -23.29 -17.39
CA LYS A 261 -5.91 -24.15 -17.14
C LYS A 261 -4.62 -23.52 -17.65
N GLU A 262 -4.67 -22.81 -18.77
CA GLU A 262 -3.54 -22.05 -19.34
C GLU A 262 -3.08 -20.91 -18.40
N SER A 263 -4.00 -20.33 -17.61
CA SER A 263 -3.64 -19.30 -16.63
C SER A 263 -2.84 -19.87 -15.45
N GLN A 264 -3.02 -21.12 -15.08
CA GLN A 264 -2.24 -21.76 -14.00
C GLN A 264 -0.79 -21.99 -14.40
N GLU A 265 -0.53 -22.24 -15.69
CA GLU A 265 0.83 -22.35 -16.22
C GLU A 265 1.53 -20.99 -16.26
N ALA A 266 0.81 -19.92 -16.54
CA ALA A 266 1.34 -18.55 -16.52
C ALA A 266 1.83 -18.10 -15.13
N TYR A 267 1.33 -18.70 -14.05
CA TYR A 267 1.74 -18.45 -12.68
C TYR A 267 2.48 -19.63 -12.05
N ALA A 268 3.24 -20.37 -12.87
CA ALA A 268 3.94 -21.59 -12.42
C ALA A 268 4.95 -21.33 -11.29
N ASP A 269 5.50 -20.14 -11.22
CA ASP A 269 6.44 -19.67 -10.19
C ASP A 269 5.76 -19.18 -8.89
N ILE A 270 4.42 -19.09 -8.87
CA ILE A 270 3.63 -18.80 -7.68
C ILE A 270 3.01 -20.09 -7.17
N PRO A 271 3.36 -20.60 -5.96
CA PRO A 271 2.77 -21.81 -5.40
C PRO A 271 1.24 -21.84 -5.39
N LEU A 272 0.57 -20.72 -5.13
CA LEU A 272 -0.89 -20.60 -5.22
C LEU A 272 -1.43 -20.57 -6.65
N ARG A 273 -0.56 -20.65 -7.68
CA ARG A 273 -0.90 -20.73 -9.10
C ARG A 273 -1.87 -19.64 -9.61
N ARG A 274 -1.84 -18.48 -8.98
CA ARG A 274 -2.62 -17.30 -9.37
C ARG A 274 -2.01 -16.01 -8.86
N ALA A 275 -2.39 -14.92 -9.47
CA ALA A 275 -2.15 -13.59 -8.91
C ALA A 275 -3.09 -13.33 -7.73
N ALA A 276 -2.71 -12.40 -6.85
CA ALA A 276 -3.61 -11.84 -5.85
C ALA A 276 -4.51 -10.77 -6.47
N SER A 277 -5.73 -10.63 -5.95
CA SER A 277 -6.58 -9.47 -6.22
C SER A 277 -6.15 -8.25 -5.39
N ALA A 278 -6.57 -7.05 -5.81
CA ALA A 278 -6.38 -5.84 -5.02
C ALA A 278 -7.03 -5.94 -3.63
N THR A 279 -8.19 -6.62 -3.54
CA THR A 279 -8.90 -6.85 -2.28
C THR A 279 -8.11 -7.77 -1.34
N GLU A 280 -7.46 -8.84 -1.84
CA GLU A 280 -6.60 -9.71 -1.01
C GLU A 280 -5.38 -8.96 -0.49
N ALA A 281 -4.77 -8.12 -1.32
CA ALA A 281 -3.68 -7.24 -0.89
C ALA A 281 -4.15 -6.25 0.19
N ALA A 282 -5.30 -5.63 0.01
CA ALA A 282 -5.89 -4.69 0.96
C ALA A 282 -6.26 -5.35 2.30
N ARG A 283 -6.74 -6.61 2.28
CA ARG A 283 -6.98 -7.41 3.49
C ARG A 283 -5.71 -7.65 4.29
N SER A 284 -4.58 -7.85 3.61
CA SER A 284 -3.29 -7.98 4.29
C SER A 284 -2.89 -6.67 4.99
N ILE A 285 -3.14 -5.50 4.37
CA ILE A 285 -2.91 -4.19 4.99
C ILE A 285 -3.81 -4.03 6.22
N LEU A 286 -5.10 -4.34 6.09
CA LEU A 286 -6.06 -4.29 7.20
C LEU A 286 -5.61 -5.19 8.36
N GLY A 287 -5.20 -6.44 8.07
CA GLY A 287 -4.72 -7.38 9.08
C GLY A 287 -3.56 -6.80 9.89
N VAL A 288 -2.55 -6.24 9.23
CA VAL A 288 -1.38 -5.61 9.88
C VAL A 288 -1.77 -4.39 10.71
N CYS A 289 -2.78 -3.62 10.26
CA CYS A 289 -3.27 -2.45 10.99
C CYS A 289 -4.22 -2.82 12.15
N SER A 290 -4.79 -4.01 12.15
CA SER A 290 -5.78 -4.44 13.13
C SER A 290 -5.13 -4.82 14.49
N PRO A 291 -5.93 -4.93 15.55
CA PRO A 291 -5.50 -5.45 16.84
C PRO A 291 -4.94 -6.89 16.78
N LEU A 292 -5.30 -7.66 15.75
CA LEU A 292 -4.82 -9.04 15.55
C LEU A 292 -3.29 -9.11 15.41
N PHE A 293 -2.66 -8.03 14.97
CA PHE A 293 -1.20 -7.91 14.80
C PHE A 293 -0.55 -7.03 15.87
N SER A 294 -1.17 -6.89 17.05
CA SER A 294 -0.74 -5.97 18.10
C SER A 294 0.72 -6.19 18.57
N TYR A 295 1.25 -7.39 18.47
CA TYR A 295 2.64 -7.72 18.85
C TYR A 295 3.61 -7.80 17.66
N VAL A 296 3.16 -7.44 16.43
CA VAL A 296 3.99 -7.44 15.22
C VAL A 296 4.51 -6.02 14.97
N ASN A 297 5.82 -5.83 15.11
CA ASN A 297 6.49 -4.54 14.97
C ASN A 297 7.87 -4.70 14.30
N GLY A 298 8.22 -3.79 13.38
CA GLY A 298 9.50 -3.78 12.67
C GLY A 298 9.65 -4.88 11.60
N GLN A 299 8.58 -5.58 11.25
CA GLN A 299 8.63 -6.74 10.37
C GLN A 299 8.42 -6.38 8.90
N THR A 300 8.96 -7.23 8.02
CA THR A 300 8.63 -7.26 6.61
C THR A 300 7.82 -8.52 6.33
N ILE A 301 6.56 -8.32 5.96
CA ILE A 301 5.60 -9.39 5.73
C ILE A 301 5.49 -9.60 4.22
N MET A 302 5.86 -10.79 3.76
CA MET A 302 5.76 -11.19 2.36
C MET A 302 4.34 -11.63 2.04
N VAL A 303 3.70 -11.01 1.05
CA VAL A 303 2.35 -11.37 0.57
C VAL A 303 2.45 -11.70 -0.91
N THR A 304 2.86 -12.94 -1.22
CA THR A 304 3.39 -13.32 -2.53
C THR A 304 2.73 -14.57 -3.13
N GLY A 305 1.80 -15.19 -2.42
CA GLY A 305 1.26 -16.50 -2.81
C GLY A 305 2.30 -17.63 -2.75
N GLY A 306 3.40 -17.42 -2.02
CA GLY A 306 4.50 -18.35 -1.86
C GLY A 306 5.66 -18.14 -2.86
N ARG A 307 5.56 -17.13 -3.75
CA ARG A 307 6.69 -16.76 -4.63
C ARG A 307 7.84 -16.18 -3.81
N ASN A 308 9.06 -16.59 -4.11
CA ASN A 308 10.27 -16.07 -3.46
C ASN A 308 10.25 -16.27 -1.92
N MET A 309 9.90 -17.47 -1.48
CA MET A 309 10.04 -17.88 -0.09
C MET A 309 11.53 -18.12 0.27
#